data_0054ed742ded2668703f06f70d54f8bf
#
_entry.id   0054ed742ded2668703f06f70d54f8bf
#
_cell.length_a   1.000
_cell.length_b   1.000
_cell.length_c   1.000
_cell.angle_alpha   90.00
_cell.angle_beta   90.00
_cell.angle_gamma   90.00
#
_symmetry.space_group_name_H-M   'P 1'
#
loop_
_entity.id
_entity.type
_entity.pdbx_description
1 polymer ?
#
loop_
_entity_poly.entity_id
_entity_poly.type
_entity_poly.pdbx_seq_one_letter_code
_entity_poly.pdbx_strand_id
1 'polypeptide(L)'
;NGIGMTKEELEQNLGTIAHSGSLDFKKDNKDENIDIIGQFGVGFYSSFMVADKVTVISKAYGSDEAWQWESSGVDGYEMTPAQKDTAGTQIILHIKPDTETDHYDNFLDEYGIVAIVKKYSDYVRYPIQMERQHERQKPEPDPKPEDYKPEWETYTELETLNSMVPIWKKQKSEVTDEEYASFYKDKFNDYSDPARVIVSRTEGTANYNALLFVPSHRPYDFYTKEYEKGLALYASGVL
;
A
#
# COMPACT_ATOMS: atom_id res chain seq x y z
N ASN A 1 0.26 14.70 -1.84
CA ASN A 1 0.53 14.64 -3.26
C ASN A 1 -0.76 14.38 -4.04
N GLY A 2 -0.71 14.38 -5.35
CA GLY A 2 -1.87 14.29 -6.23
C GLY A 2 -2.47 15.67 -6.56
N ILE A 3 -3.58 15.65 -7.34
CA ILE A 3 -4.22 16.88 -7.82
C ILE A 3 -5.07 17.59 -6.77
N GLY A 4 -5.36 16.92 -5.65
CA GLY A 4 -6.28 17.44 -4.64
C GLY A 4 -7.72 17.52 -5.12
N MET A 5 -8.57 18.15 -4.30
CA MET A 5 -10.00 18.33 -4.56
C MET A 5 -10.43 19.74 -4.15
N THR A 6 -11.38 20.32 -4.88
CA THR A 6 -12.10 21.52 -4.46
C THR A 6 -13.10 21.20 -3.36
N LYS A 7 -13.78 22.22 -2.83
CA LYS A 7 -14.84 22.02 -1.85
C LYS A 7 -15.96 21.15 -2.40
N GLU A 8 -16.41 21.47 -3.59
CA GLU A 8 -17.51 20.76 -4.28
C GLU A 8 -17.15 19.32 -4.58
N GLU A 9 -15.89 19.07 -5.00
CA GLU A 9 -15.39 17.72 -5.25
C GLU A 9 -15.26 16.91 -3.95
N LEU A 10 -14.84 17.51 -2.83
CA LEU A 10 -14.84 16.87 -1.52
C LEU A 10 -16.25 16.46 -1.13
N GLU A 11 -17.22 17.34 -1.27
CA GLU A 11 -18.62 17.07 -0.95
C GLU A 11 -19.20 15.96 -1.84
N GLN A 12 -18.93 15.96 -3.13
CA GLN A 12 -19.41 14.96 -4.06
C GLN A 12 -18.76 13.58 -3.84
N ASN A 13 -17.44 13.56 -3.67
CA ASN A 13 -16.68 12.31 -3.61
C ASN A 13 -16.69 11.66 -2.22
N LEU A 14 -16.81 12.44 -1.15
CA LEU A 14 -16.80 11.95 0.24
C LEU A 14 -18.14 12.07 0.95
N GLY A 15 -19.00 12.96 0.51
CA GLY A 15 -20.35 13.12 1.05
C GLY A 15 -21.40 12.21 0.43
N THR A 16 -21.07 11.55 -0.68
CA THR A 16 -21.98 10.66 -1.41
C THR A 16 -21.36 9.27 -1.55
N ILE A 17 -22.04 8.25 -1.02
CA ILE A 17 -21.57 6.86 -1.12
C ILE A 17 -21.62 6.38 -2.58
N ALA A 18 -20.61 5.59 -2.98
CA ALA A 18 -20.49 5.02 -4.32
C ALA A 18 -20.32 6.06 -5.46
N HIS A 19 -19.89 7.27 -5.14
CA HIS A 19 -19.44 8.24 -6.14
C HIS A 19 -17.91 8.16 -6.28
N SER A 20 -17.39 8.13 -7.51
CA SER A 20 -15.95 8.01 -7.79
C SER A 20 -15.51 9.02 -8.86
N GLY A 21 -14.81 10.06 -8.44
CA GLY A 21 -14.15 10.99 -9.34
C GLY A 21 -13.13 10.33 -10.27
N SER A 22 -12.52 9.22 -9.84
CA SER A 22 -11.62 8.42 -10.68
C SER A 22 -12.36 7.74 -11.84
N LEU A 23 -13.60 7.30 -11.63
CA LEU A 23 -14.42 6.72 -12.70
C LEU A 23 -14.82 7.78 -13.74
N ASP A 24 -15.14 8.98 -13.31
CA ASP A 24 -15.50 10.07 -14.21
C ASP A 24 -14.26 10.55 -15.01
N PHE A 25 -13.11 10.66 -14.36
CA PHE A 25 -11.84 10.92 -15.04
C PHE A 25 -11.53 9.88 -16.12
N LYS A 26 -11.77 8.58 -15.86
CA LYS A 26 -11.59 7.50 -16.84
C LYS A 26 -12.55 7.61 -18.03
N LYS A 27 -13.79 8.05 -17.79
CA LYS A 27 -14.77 8.26 -18.88
C LYS A 27 -14.37 9.39 -19.80
N ASP A 28 -13.79 10.45 -19.23
CA ASP A 28 -13.38 11.65 -19.98
C ASP A 28 -12.07 11.42 -20.75
N ASN A 29 -11.22 10.49 -20.31
CA ASN A 29 -9.91 10.16 -20.90
C ASN A 29 -9.90 8.75 -21.50
N LYS A 30 -10.79 8.47 -22.44
CA LYS A 30 -11.02 7.12 -23.02
C LYS A 30 -9.84 6.54 -23.82
N ASP A 31 -8.94 7.39 -24.30
CA ASP A 31 -7.84 6.99 -25.20
C ASP A 31 -6.56 6.57 -24.45
N GLU A 32 -6.50 6.73 -23.14
CA GLU A 32 -5.36 6.32 -22.35
C GLU A 32 -5.67 5.03 -21.58
N ASN A 33 -4.73 4.11 -21.60
CA ASN A 33 -4.78 2.88 -20.82
C ASN A 33 -4.50 3.21 -19.34
N ILE A 34 -5.41 4.02 -18.74
CA ILE A 34 -5.30 4.53 -17.38
C ILE A 34 -5.76 3.42 -16.44
N ASP A 35 -4.80 2.86 -15.72
CA ASP A 35 -5.05 1.85 -14.70
C ASP A 35 -5.44 2.55 -13.38
N ILE A 36 -6.74 2.67 -13.13
CA ILE A 36 -7.31 3.29 -11.94
C ILE A 36 -7.72 2.19 -10.97
N ILE A 37 -7.19 2.22 -9.74
CA ILE A 37 -7.51 1.28 -8.67
C ILE A 37 -8.92 1.53 -8.11
N GLY A 38 -9.22 2.79 -7.76
CA GLY A 38 -10.51 3.18 -7.18
C GLY A 38 -11.59 3.42 -8.25
N GLN A 39 -12.49 2.46 -8.45
CA GLN A 39 -13.56 2.56 -9.46
C GLN A 39 -14.96 2.70 -8.87
N PHE A 40 -15.18 2.25 -7.64
CA PHE A 40 -16.52 2.08 -7.07
C PHE A 40 -16.90 3.15 -6.05
N GLY A 41 -15.96 4.01 -5.62
CA GLY A 41 -16.21 5.07 -4.63
C GLY A 41 -16.57 4.55 -3.22
N VAL A 42 -16.22 3.29 -2.90
CA VAL A 42 -16.53 2.68 -1.61
C VAL A 42 -15.29 2.42 -0.75
N GLY A 43 -14.10 2.39 -1.34
CA GLY A 43 -12.86 2.07 -0.63
C GLY A 43 -12.54 3.04 0.51
N PHE A 44 -12.82 4.32 0.32
CA PHE A 44 -12.61 5.35 1.34
C PHE A 44 -13.37 5.05 2.65
N TYR A 45 -14.59 4.54 2.55
CA TYR A 45 -15.44 4.27 3.72
C TYR A 45 -14.93 3.11 4.57
N SER A 46 -14.05 2.26 4.05
CA SER A 46 -13.40 1.21 4.84
C SER A 46 -12.51 1.79 5.96
N SER A 47 -12.10 3.06 5.87
CA SER A 47 -11.37 3.75 6.93
C SER A 47 -12.15 3.81 8.25
N PHE A 48 -13.50 3.87 8.19
CA PHE A 48 -14.36 3.83 9.38
C PHE A 48 -14.44 2.45 10.06
N MET A 49 -13.90 1.40 9.43
CA MET A 49 -13.75 0.11 10.10
C MET A 49 -12.68 0.17 11.20
N VAL A 50 -11.65 0.99 11.01
CA VAL A 50 -10.50 1.10 11.93
C VAL A 50 -10.43 2.45 12.65
N ALA A 51 -11.12 3.49 12.17
CA ALA A 51 -11.13 4.82 12.73
C ALA A 51 -12.52 5.19 13.27
N ASP A 52 -12.55 5.92 14.38
CA ASP A 52 -13.77 6.50 14.94
C ASP A 52 -14.06 7.90 14.35
N LYS A 53 -13.03 8.53 13.78
CA LYS A 53 -13.13 9.79 13.07
C LYS A 53 -12.13 9.85 11.92
N VAL A 54 -12.54 10.41 10.79
CA VAL A 54 -11.72 10.64 9.61
C VAL A 54 -11.73 12.11 9.26
N THR A 55 -10.54 12.70 9.16
CA THR A 55 -10.34 14.08 8.71
C THR A 55 -9.61 14.08 7.38
N VAL A 56 -10.14 14.78 6.39
CA VAL A 56 -9.56 14.93 5.05
C VAL A 56 -9.29 16.39 4.77
N ILE A 57 -8.03 16.74 4.51
CA ILE A 57 -7.62 18.10 4.14
C ILE A 57 -7.15 18.06 2.69
N SER A 58 -7.78 18.84 1.83
CA SER A 58 -7.46 18.86 0.42
C SER A 58 -7.32 20.27 -0.15
N LYS A 59 -6.37 20.40 -1.09
CA LYS A 59 -6.16 21.61 -1.89
C LYS A 59 -6.06 21.19 -3.36
N ALA A 60 -6.98 21.67 -4.17
CA ALA A 60 -6.96 21.37 -5.60
C ALA A 60 -5.76 22.03 -6.29
N TYR A 61 -5.21 21.37 -7.31
CA TYR A 61 -4.15 21.94 -8.14
C TYR A 61 -4.64 23.23 -8.82
N GLY A 62 -3.86 24.28 -8.70
CA GLY A 62 -4.20 25.61 -9.24
C GLY A 62 -5.18 26.42 -8.39
N SER A 63 -5.61 25.91 -7.22
CA SER A 63 -6.43 26.65 -6.26
C SER A 63 -5.57 27.24 -5.14
N ASP A 64 -5.97 28.40 -4.65
CA ASP A 64 -5.40 28.99 -3.42
C ASP A 64 -6.11 28.52 -2.16
N GLU A 65 -7.32 27.95 -2.30
CA GLU A 65 -8.14 27.49 -1.21
C GLU A 65 -7.89 26.03 -0.86
N ALA A 66 -7.87 25.72 0.43
CA ALA A 66 -7.88 24.38 0.97
C ALA A 66 -9.10 24.18 1.89
N TRP A 67 -9.63 22.97 1.89
CA TRP A 67 -10.82 22.61 2.64
C TRP A 67 -10.57 21.35 3.46
N GLN A 68 -11.17 21.32 4.65
CA GLN A 68 -11.23 20.15 5.51
C GLN A 68 -12.65 19.58 5.49
N TRP A 69 -12.72 18.29 5.29
CA TRP A 69 -13.90 17.46 5.49
C TRP A 69 -13.64 16.55 6.69
N GLU A 70 -14.60 16.46 7.62
CA GLU A 70 -14.47 15.62 8.80
C GLU A 70 -15.77 14.88 9.06
N SER A 71 -15.67 13.59 9.46
CA SER A 71 -16.81 12.76 9.80
C SER A 71 -16.45 11.68 10.80
N SER A 72 -17.41 11.33 11.65
CA SER A 72 -17.41 10.13 12.50
C SER A 72 -18.18 8.95 11.88
N GLY A 73 -18.66 9.11 10.65
CA GLY A 73 -19.29 8.05 9.86
C GLY A 73 -20.82 8.01 9.93
N VAL A 74 -21.41 8.20 11.10
CA VAL A 74 -22.87 7.98 11.30
C VAL A 74 -23.67 9.29 11.19
N ASP A 75 -23.13 10.37 11.73
CA ASP A 75 -23.88 11.62 11.91
C ASP A 75 -23.68 12.66 10.79
N GLY A 76 -23.16 12.21 9.64
CA GLY A 76 -22.85 13.08 8.51
C GLY A 76 -21.41 13.59 8.54
N TYR A 77 -21.17 14.77 8.00
CA TYR A 77 -19.85 15.37 7.91
C TYR A 77 -19.90 16.89 8.10
N GLU A 78 -18.77 17.46 8.47
CA GLU A 78 -18.56 18.90 8.55
C GLU A 78 -17.52 19.34 7.51
N MET A 79 -17.70 20.55 6.95
CA MET A 79 -16.74 21.16 6.05
C MET A 79 -16.31 22.53 6.55
N THR A 80 -15.00 22.70 6.68
CA THR A 80 -14.40 23.98 7.14
C THR A 80 -13.24 24.40 6.22
N PRO A 81 -12.97 25.71 6.08
CA PRO A 81 -11.76 26.18 5.44
C PRO A 81 -10.52 25.65 6.19
N ALA A 82 -9.48 25.30 5.45
CA ALA A 82 -8.23 24.81 5.98
C ALA A 82 -7.02 25.50 5.36
N GLN A 83 -5.83 25.24 5.87
CA GLN A 83 -4.57 25.69 5.27
C GLN A 83 -3.76 24.48 4.80
N LYS A 84 -3.28 24.54 3.57
CA LYS A 84 -2.40 23.54 3.00
C LYS A 84 -1.52 24.22 1.94
N ASP A 85 -0.22 24.10 2.07
CA ASP A 85 0.73 24.80 1.21
C ASP A 85 0.74 24.25 -0.21
N THR A 86 0.71 22.94 -0.35
CA THR A 86 0.82 22.25 -1.65
C THR A 86 -0.48 21.58 -2.04
N ALA A 87 -0.72 21.46 -3.36
CA ALA A 87 -1.84 20.67 -3.88
C ALA A 87 -1.75 19.20 -3.43
N GLY A 88 -2.90 18.56 -3.34
CA GLY A 88 -3.03 17.16 -2.93
C GLY A 88 -3.97 16.99 -1.74
N THR A 89 -4.08 15.77 -1.26
CA THR A 89 -5.00 15.38 -0.19
C THR A 89 -4.24 14.71 0.94
N GLN A 90 -4.56 15.10 2.18
CA GLN A 90 -4.12 14.47 3.42
C GLN A 90 -5.33 13.84 4.09
N ILE A 91 -5.19 12.58 4.50
CA ILE A 91 -6.22 11.83 5.22
C ILE A 91 -5.65 11.47 6.58
N ILE A 92 -6.35 11.84 7.64
CA ILE A 92 -5.99 11.59 9.02
C ILE A 92 -7.04 10.65 9.60
N LEU A 93 -6.62 9.47 10.01
CA LEU A 93 -7.44 8.46 10.65
C LEU A 93 -7.22 8.54 12.16
N HIS A 94 -8.27 8.83 12.93
CA HIS A 94 -8.27 8.72 14.37
C HIS A 94 -8.62 7.28 14.73
N ILE A 95 -7.58 6.49 14.95
CA ILE A 95 -7.69 5.04 15.13
C ILE A 95 -8.48 4.73 16.40
N LYS A 96 -9.39 3.76 16.30
CA LYS A 96 -10.19 3.26 17.43
C LYS A 96 -9.30 2.72 18.53
N PRO A 97 -9.72 2.82 19.80
CA PRO A 97 -9.04 2.11 20.88
C PRO A 97 -9.20 0.60 20.72
N ASP A 98 -8.23 -0.15 21.22
CA ASP A 98 -8.26 -1.59 21.26
C ASP A 98 -9.47 -2.10 22.05
N THR A 99 -9.96 -3.27 21.65
CA THR A 99 -10.99 -4.02 22.35
C THR A 99 -10.43 -5.36 22.84
N GLU A 100 -11.25 -6.21 23.45
CA GLU A 100 -10.82 -7.56 23.85
C GLU A 100 -10.52 -8.47 22.65
N THR A 101 -11.08 -8.16 21.47
CA THR A 101 -10.98 -8.99 20.26
C THR A 101 -10.22 -8.32 19.11
N ASP A 102 -10.19 -6.99 19.07
CA ASP A 102 -9.64 -6.21 17.96
C ASP A 102 -8.48 -5.34 18.45
N HIS A 103 -7.34 -5.50 17.79
CA HIS A 103 -6.10 -4.79 18.08
C HIS A 103 -5.87 -3.72 17.01
N TYR A 104 -6.47 -2.55 17.19
CA TYR A 104 -6.37 -1.42 16.27
C TYR A 104 -5.03 -0.70 16.36
N ASP A 105 -4.29 -0.85 17.46
CA ASP A 105 -2.93 -0.33 17.66
C ASP A 105 -1.94 -0.86 16.60
N ASN A 106 -2.19 -2.04 16.02
CA ASN A 106 -1.42 -2.57 14.90
C ASN A 106 -1.36 -1.62 13.68
N PHE A 107 -2.37 -0.75 13.52
CA PHE A 107 -2.39 0.26 12.47
C PHE A 107 -1.58 1.53 12.82
N LEU A 108 -1.03 1.62 14.02
CA LEU A 108 -0.11 2.65 14.48
C LEU A 108 1.33 2.17 14.54
N ASP A 109 1.53 0.85 14.43
CA ASP A 109 2.87 0.24 14.41
C ASP A 109 3.49 0.32 13.02
N GLU A 110 4.73 0.79 12.96
CA GLU A 110 5.49 0.92 11.72
C GLU A 110 5.64 -0.40 10.98
N TYR A 111 5.99 -1.47 11.70
CA TYR A 111 6.18 -2.80 11.11
C TYR A 111 4.86 -3.41 10.64
N GLY A 112 3.78 -3.15 11.38
CA GLY A 112 2.42 -3.54 11.01
C GLY A 112 1.99 -2.91 9.69
N ILE A 113 2.22 -1.60 9.51
CA ILE A 113 1.91 -0.88 8.27
C ILE A 113 2.74 -1.43 7.11
N VAL A 114 4.05 -1.63 7.30
CA VAL A 114 4.93 -2.22 6.27
C VAL A 114 4.42 -3.59 5.83
N ALA A 115 4.04 -4.46 6.79
CA ALA A 115 3.51 -5.79 6.50
C ALA A 115 2.20 -5.74 5.70
N ILE A 116 1.28 -4.82 6.05
CA ILE A 116 0.03 -4.60 5.33
C ILE A 116 0.29 -4.14 3.89
N VAL A 117 1.17 -3.15 3.69
CA VAL A 117 1.52 -2.65 2.36
C VAL A 117 2.15 -3.77 1.53
N LYS A 118 3.09 -4.52 2.08
CA LYS A 118 3.72 -5.66 1.40
C LYS A 118 2.73 -6.76 1.03
N LYS A 119 1.78 -7.04 1.90
CA LYS A 119 0.78 -8.09 1.67
C LYS A 119 -0.23 -7.72 0.59
N TYR A 120 -0.80 -6.51 0.67
CA TYR A 120 -1.98 -6.15 -0.13
C TYR A 120 -1.69 -5.17 -1.27
N SER A 121 -0.65 -4.33 -1.15
CA SER A 121 -0.38 -3.20 -2.04
C SER A 121 1.02 -3.19 -2.62
N ASP A 122 1.78 -4.28 -2.51
CA ASP A 122 3.18 -4.34 -2.94
C ASP A 122 3.35 -3.99 -4.42
N TYR A 123 2.37 -4.30 -5.26
CA TYR A 123 2.43 -4.10 -6.71
C TYR A 123 1.56 -2.95 -7.22
N VAL A 124 1.10 -2.09 -6.32
CA VAL A 124 0.54 -0.79 -6.71
C VAL A 124 1.63 0.00 -7.43
N ARG A 125 1.35 0.47 -8.64
CA ARG A 125 2.34 1.08 -9.55
C ARG A 125 2.89 2.43 -9.10
N TYR A 126 2.31 3.02 -8.06
CA TYR A 126 2.77 4.26 -7.45
C TYR A 126 3.53 3.97 -6.17
N PRO A 127 4.59 4.75 -5.86
CA PRO A 127 5.35 4.55 -4.63
C PRO A 127 4.48 4.86 -3.41
N ILE A 128 4.41 3.90 -2.50
CA ILE A 128 3.86 4.08 -1.16
C ILE A 128 5.05 4.36 -0.25
N GLN A 129 5.12 5.57 0.26
CA GLN A 129 6.27 6.02 1.02
C GLN A 129 5.90 6.30 2.48
N MET A 130 6.84 6.00 3.37
CA MET A 130 6.69 6.22 4.80
C MET A 130 8.04 6.71 5.37
N GLU A 131 7.98 7.67 6.28
CA GLU A 131 9.13 8.05 7.09
C GLU A 131 9.39 6.98 8.13
N ARG A 132 10.60 6.40 8.12
CA ARG A 132 11.00 5.35 9.04
C ARG A 132 12.19 5.77 9.86
N GLN A 133 12.21 5.33 11.12
CA GLN A 133 13.31 5.57 12.02
C GLN A 133 14.35 4.44 11.90
N HIS A 134 15.59 4.82 11.72
CA HIS A 134 16.75 3.93 11.66
C HIS A 134 17.78 4.34 12.69
N GLU A 135 18.59 3.38 13.09
CA GLU A 135 19.75 3.63 13.93
C GLU A 135 21.01 3.36 13.12
N ARG A 136 21.96 4.25 13.20
CA ARG A 136 23.30 4.03 12.66
C ARG A 136 24.36 4.35 13.70
N GLN A 137 25.47 3.65 13.61
CA GLN A 137 26.64 3.97 14.42
C GLN A 137 27.23 5.29 13.94
N LYS A 138 27.49 6.21 14.86
CA LYS A 138 28.23 7.43 14.55
C LYS A 138 29.65 7.11 14.04
N PRO A 139 30.21 7.94 13.16
CA PRO A 139 31.59 7.76 12.73
C PRO A 139 32.53 7.64 13.94
N GLU A 140 33.44 6.66 13.87
CA GLU A 140 34.44 6.50 14.91
C GLU A 140 35.41 7.71 14.90
N PRO A 141 35.77 8.23 16.07
CA PRO A 141 36.76 9.28 16.15
C PRO A 141 38.16 8.77 15.69
N ASP A 142 38.92 9.61 15.00
CA ASP A 142 40.30 9.33 14.63
C ASP A 142 41.23 10.39 15.27
N PRO A 143 42.14 9.99 16.19
CA PRO A 143 42.43 8.64 16.67
C PRO A 143 41.35 8.07 17.60
N LYS A 144 41.14 6.74 17.54
CA LYS A 144 40.19 6.03 18.38
C LYS A 144 40.71 5.88 19.80
N PRO A 145 40.00 6.36 20.85
CA PRO A 145 40.39 6.15 22.24
C PRO A 145 40.36 4.67 22.65
N GLU A 146 41.22 4.24 23.59
CA GLU A 146 41.24 2.85 24.04
C GLU A 146 39.93 2.39 24.68
N ASP A 147 39.19 3.30 25.32
CA ASP A 147 37.90 3.05 25.98
C ASP A 147 36.70 3.42 25.09
N TYR A 148 36.88 3.58 23.77
CA TYR A 148 35.80 3.98 22.87
C TYR A 148 34.63 2.97 22.89
N LYS A 149 33.42 3.48 23.15
CA LYS A 149 32.18 2.73 22.98
C LYS A 149 31.47 3.27 21.78
N PRO A 150 30.93 2.40 20.89
CA PRO A 150 30.12 2.84 19.75
C PRO A 150 28.93 3.67 20.22
N GLU A 151 28.81 4.88 19.66
CA GLU A 151 27.62 5.71 19.85
C GLU A 151 26.68 5.51 18.67
N TRP A 152 25.38 5.43 18.97
CA TRP A 152 24.35 5.29 17.96
C TRP A 152 23.57 6.60 17.85
N GLU A 153 23.12 6.92 16.66
CA GLU A 153 22.21 8.02 16.41
C GLU A 153 21.00 7.52 15.64
N THR A 154 19.84 8.03 15.99
CA THR A 154 18.59 7.77 15.27
C THR A 154 18.46 8.81 14.17
N TYR A 155 18.10 8.37 12.97
CA TYR A 155 17.76 9.24 11.85
C TYR A 155 16.47 8.79 11.20
N THR A 156 15.79 9.70 10.52
CA THR A 156 14.57 9.41 9.78
C THR A 156 14.87 9.41 8.29
N GLU A 157 14.37 8.41 7.58
CA GLU A 157 14.49 8.29 6.13
C GLU A 157 13.14 8.01 5.50
N LEU A 158 12.87 8.64 4.34
CA LEU A 158 11.67 8.40 3.56
C LEU A 158 11.87 7.18 2.67
N GLU A 159 11.27 6.06 3.01
CA GLU A 159 11.38 4.79 2.29
C GLU A 159 10.17 4.51 1.40
N THR A 160 10.43 3.91 0.25
CA THR A 160 9.37 3.32 -0.58
C THR A 160 9.12 1.89 -0.14
N LEU A 161 7.92 1.64 0.36
CA LEU A 161 7.55 0.36 0.97
C LEU A 161 7.20 -0.72 -0.05
N ASN A 162 6.63 -0.35 -1.20
CA ASN A 162 6.13 -1.29 -2.19
C ASN A 162 7.09 -1.48 -3.37
N SER A 163 6.99 -2.63 -4.01
CA SER A 163 7.87 -3.04 -5.12
C SER A 163 7.41 -2.49 -6.48
N MET A 164 6.17 -2.02 -6.60
CA MET A 164 5.52 -1.45 -7.79
C MET A 164 5.43 -2.37 -9.01
N VAL A 165 6.50 -3.07 -9.36
CA VAL A 165 6.55 -3.93 -10.56
C VAL A 165 6.64 -5.39 -10.16
N PRO A 166 5.58 -6.18 -10.34
CA PRO A 166 5.61 -7.59 -10.01
C PRO A 166 6.48 -8.39 -10.98
N ILE A 167 7.18 -9.37 -10.44
CA ILE A 167 8.10 -10.23 -11.19
C ILE A 167 7.44 -10.93 -12.40
N TRP A 168 6.15 -11.26 -12.30
CA TRP A 168 5.40 -11.90 -13.40
C TRP A 168 5.00 -10.93 -14.53
N LYS A 169 5.19 -9.61 -14.37
CA LYS A 169 5.05 -8.63 -15.45
C LYS A 169 6.34 -8.40 -16.22
N LYS A 170 7.49 -8.74 -15.63
CA LYS A 170 8.79 -8.67 -16.32
C LYS A 170 8.85 -9.70 -17.45
N GLN A 171 9.64 -9.44 -18.48
CA GLN A 171 9.89 -10.45 -19.52
C GLN A 171 10.68 -11.62 -18.91
N LYS A 172 10.42 -12.85 -19.40
CA LYS A 172 11.12 -14.04 -18.90
C LYS A 172 12.64 -13.95 -19.04
N SER A 173 13.12 -13.22 -20.05
CA SER A 173 14.56 -12.97 -20.27
C SER A 173 15.17 -11.96 -19.29
N GLU A 174 14.36 -11.23 -18.56
CA GLU A 174 14.78 -10.20 -17.59
C GLU A 174 14.83 -10.72 -16.16
N VAL A 175 14.42 -11.96 -15.93
CA VAL A 175 14.34 -12.58 -14.61
C VAL A 175 15.15 -13.85 -14.60
N THR A 176 16.08 -13.96 -13.66
CA THR A 176 16.88 -15.18 -13.49
C THR A 176 16.17 -16.24 -12.66
N ASP A 177 16.64 -17.47 -12.71
CA ASP A 177 16.09 -18.57 -11.92
C ASP A 177 16.29 -18.31 -10.41
N GLU A 178 17.39 -17.63 -10.05
CA GLU A 178 17.70 -17.23 -8.68
C GLU A 178 16.70 -16.16 -8.17
N GLU A 179 16.31 -15.19 -9.01
CA GLU A 179 15.29 -14.20 -8.65
C GLU A 179 13.92 -14.85 -8.45
N TYR A 180 13.54 -15.82 -9.28
CA TYR A 180 12.32 -16.60 -9.08
C TYR A 180 12.37 -17.43 -7.78
N ALA A 181 13.51 -18.05 -7.49
CA ALA A 181 13.69 -18.83 -6.26
C ALA A 181 13.64 -17.93 -5.02
N SER A 182 14.29 -16.76 -5.06
CA SER A 182 14.22 -15.79 -3.96
C SER A 182 12.79 -15.30 -3.73
N PHE A 183 12.10 -14.91 -4.80
CA PHE A 183 10.70 -14.52 -4.72
C PHE A 183 9.82 -15.59 -4.09
N TYR A 184 10.01 -16.86 -4.50
CA TYR A 184 9.27 -17.99 -3.95
C TYR A 184 9.52 -18.15 -2.44
N LYS A 185 10.78 -18.14 -2.02
CA LYS A 185 11.16 -18.28 -0.61
C LYS A 185 10.55 -17.18 0.25
N ASP A 186 10.65 -15.94 -0.20
CA ASP A 186 10.15 -14.77 0.52
C ASP A 186 8.61 -14.78 0.59
N LYS A 187 7.95 -15.11 -0.53
CA LYS A 187 6.49 -15.03 -0.63
C LYS A 187 5.78 -16.15 0.12
N PHE A 188 6.34 -17.35 0.08
CA PHE A 188 5.74 -18.55 0.68
C PHE A 188 6.42 -18.99 1.98
N ASN A 189 7.39 -18.20 2.46
CA ASN A 189 8.17 -18.48 3.67
C ASN A 189 8.78 -19.91 3.64
N ASP A 190 9.26 -20.30 2.47
CA ASP A 190 9.93 -21.58 2.22
C ASP A 190 11.44 -21.36 2.09
N TYR A 191 12.24 -22.19 2.74
CA TYR A 191 13.71 -22.07 2.70
C TYR A 191 14.35 -22.85 1.56
N SER A 192 13.56 -23.66 0.84
CA SER A 192 14.03 -24.48 -0.27
C SER A 192 13.70 -23.87 -1.61
N ASP A 193 14.50 -24.18 -2.63
CA ASP A 193 14.17 -23.78 -3.99
C ASP A 193 12.93 -24.53 -4.50
N PRO A 194 12.09 -23.91 -5.32
CA PRO A 194 10.97 -24.61 -5.94
C PRO A 194 11.47 -25.67 -6.93
N ALA A 195 10.80 -26.81 -6.98
CA ALA A 195 11.12 -27.86 -7.95
C ALA A 195 10.89 -27.42 -9.39
N ARG A 196 9.94 -26.50 -9.61
CA ARG A 196 9.65 -25.92 -10.93
C ARG A 196 8.98 -24.57 -10.81
N VAL A 197 9.35 -23.67 -11.74
CA VAL A 197 8.70 -22.38 -11.96
C VAL A 197 7.99 -22.41 -13.31
N ILE A 198 6.74 -21.98 -13.36
CA ILE A 198 5.92 -21.92 -14.57
C ILE A 198 5.47 -20.48 -14.75
N VAL A 199 5.87 -19.88 -15.87
CA VAL A 199 5.44 -18.53 -16.27
C VAL A 199 4.54 -18.68 -17.48
N SER A 200 3.33 -18.15 -17.40
CA SER A 200 2.36 -18.15 -18.50
C SER A 200 1.80 -16.75 -18.72
N ARG A 201 1.66 -16.40 -19.99
CA ARG A 201 0.99 -15.17 -20.43
C ARG A 201 -0.08 -15.54 -21.41
N THR A 202 -1.26 -15.05 -21.19
CA THR A 202 -2.41 -15.31 -22.05
C THR A 202 -3.02 -14.00 -22.50
N GLU A 203 -3.18 -13.87 -23.81
CA GLU A 203 -3.85 -12.75 -24.46
C GLU A 203 -5.07 -13.31 -25.22
N GLY A 204 -6.24 -12.68 -25.02
CA GLY A 204 -7.47 -13.15 -25.65
C GLY A 204 -8.70 -12.51 -25.00
N THR A 205 -9.75 -13.29 -24.81
CA THR A 205 -10.98 -12.85 -24.14
C THR A 205 -10.71 -12.40 -22.71
N ALA A 206 -9.73 -13.02 -22.04
CA ALA A 206 -9.18 -12.58 -20.75
C ALA A 206 -7.65 -12.51 -20.89
N ASN A 207 -7.07 -11.37 -20.52
CA ASN A 207 -5.64 -11.16 -20.45
C ASN A 207 -5.17 -11.40 -19.03
N TYR A 208 -4.24 -12.34 -18.84
CA TYR A 208 -3.64 -12.56 -17.53
C TYR A 208 -2.19 -13.04 -17.64
N ASN A 209 -1.41 -12.75 -16.61
CA ASN A 209 -0.09 -13.32 -16.39
C ASN A 209 -0.17 -14.24 -15.17
N ALA A 210 0.37 -15.45 -15.29
CA ALA A 210 0.45 -16.40 -14.20
C ALA A 210 1.89 -16.77 -13.90
N LEU A 211 2.25 -16.74 -12.61
CA LEU A 211 3.50 -17.26 -12.08
C LEU A 211 3.15 -18.34 -11.06
N LEU A 212 3.49 -19.58 -11.36
CA LEU A 212 3.18 -20.74 -10.54
C LEU A 212 4.47 -21.43 -10.09
N PHE A 213 4.48 -21.86 -8.85
CA PHE A 213 5.58 -22.61 -8.28
C PHE A 213 5.13 -24.01 -7.87
N VAL A 214 5.97 -24.99 -8.17
CA VAL A 214 5.82 -26.33 -7.63
C VAL A 214 6.85 -26.49 -6.50
N PRO A 215 6.42 -26.66 -5.25
CA PRO A 215 7.33 -26.88 -4.12
C PRO A 215 8.20 -28.12 -4.33
N SER A 216 9.44 -28.08 -3.86
CA SER A 216 10.34 -29.25 -3.91
C SER A 216 9.96 -30.30 -2.86
N HIS A 217 9.25 -29.91 -1.83
CA HIS A 217 8.72 -30.76 -0.78
C HIS A 217 7.30 -30.32 -0.40
N ARG A 218 6.61 -31.18 0.31
CA ARG A 218 5.26 -30.88 0.77
C ARG A 218 5.32 -29.80 1.86
N PRO A 219 4.45 -28.76 1.81
CA PRO A 219 4.34 -27.76 2.87
C PRO A 219 4.09 -28.43 4.24
N TYR A 220 4.67 -27.88 5.29
CA TYR A 220 4.57 -28.45 6.65
C TYR A 220 3.13 -28.46 7.18
N ASP A 221 2.36 -27.46 6.81
CA ASP A 221 0.96 -27.26 7.20
C ASP A 221 -0.05 -28.00 6.32
N PHE A 222 0.41 -28.75 5.30
CA PHE A 222 -0.45 -29.42 4.31
C PHE A 222 -1.58 -30.27 4.89
N TYR A 223 -1.36 -30.84 6.08
CA TYR A 223 -2.35 -31.67 6.78
C TYR A 223 -3.06 -30.93 7.91
N THR A 224 -2.78 -29.66 8.10
CA THR A 224 -3.43 -28.85 9.14
C THR A 224 -4.71 -28.23 8.60
N LYS A 225 -5.55 -27.70 9.51
CA LYS A 225 -6.77 -26.98 9.12
C LYS A 225 -6.46 -25.57 8.62
N GLU A 226 -5.28 -25.07 8.95
CA GLU A 226 -4.79 -23.75 8.54
C GLU A 226 -4.24 -23.73 7.09
N TYR A 227 -4.06 -24.93 6.47
CA TYR A 227 -3.58 -24.99 5.09
C TYR A 227 -4.58 -24.38 4.11
N GLU A 228 -4.24 -23.22 3.60
CA GLU A 228 -5.02 -22.52 2.57
C GLU A 228 -4.58 -23.01 1.18
N LYS A 229 -5.54 -23.55 0.42
CA LYS A 229 -5.34 -23.92 -0.98
C LYS A 229 -5.76 -22.75 -1.85
N GLY A 230 -4.93 -22.39 -2.80
CA GLY A 230 -5.35 -21.41 -3.78
C GLY A 230 -4.21 -20.65 -4.42
N LEU A 231 -4.62 -19.77 -5.30
CA LEU A 231 -3.74 -18.85 -6.00
C LEU A 231 -4.00 -17.45 -5.47
N ALA A 232 -2.95 -16.70 -5.23
CA ALA A 232 -3.06 -15.27 -5.00
C ALA A 232 -3.46 -14.58 -6.31
N LEU A 233 -4.55 -13.84 -6.31
CA LEU A 233 -5.04 -13.11 -7.48
C LEU A 233 -4.79 -11.61 -7.30
N TYR A 234 -4.06 -11.03 -8.23
CA TYR A 234 -3.80 -9.59 -8.22
C TYR A 234 -4.58 -8.90 -9.35
N ALA A 235 -5.40 -7.92 -8.99
CA ALA A 235 -6.07 -7.03 -9.92
C ALA A 235 -5.50 -5.62 -9.76
N SER A 236 -4.99 -5.02 -10.84
CA SER A 236 -4.35 -3.68 -10.82
C SER A 236 -3.26 -3.51 -9.74
N GLY A 237 -2.55 -4.59 -9.38
CA GLY A 237 -1.48 -4.58 -8.39
C GLY A 237 -1.95 -4.73 -6.92
N VAL A 238 -3.24 -4.94 -6.69
CA VAL A 238 -3.84 -5.19 -5.37
C VAL A 238 -4.24 -6.66 -5.26
N LEU A 239 -3.91 -7.31 -4.12
CA LEU A 239 -4.24 -8.69 -3.79
C LEU A 239 -5.74 -8.83 -3.51
#